data_373fc791541b54871079f3d3d48762d8
#
_entry.id   373fc791541b54871079f3d3d48762d8
#
_cell.length_a   1.000
_cell.length_b   1.000
_cell.length_c   1.000
_cell.angle_alpha   90.00
_cell.angle_beta   90.00
_cell.angle_gamma   90.00
#
_symmetry.space_group_name_H-M   'P 1'
#
loop_
_entity.id
_entity.type
_entity.pdbx_description
1 polymer ?
#
loop_
_entity_poly.entity_id
_entity_poly.type
_entity_poly.pdbx_seq_one_letter_code
_entity_poly.pdbx_strand_id
1 'polypeptide(L)'
;CLNGQQVPLVRIADAMWPRIDSDYAQRSLTTTLHRLRKLLGDDSAITLQSGMLSLDANRFWLDLWALDEALGQWRALTQPAAVTTGPGALTHEALLRATDRVMRLYRGPLLQQDLDLAWVAAPRQQLHARVIHFIGSAAKSLERGAGPEDASRLLHHGLEIDPLSESLY
;
A
#
# COMPACT_ATOMS: atom_id res chain seq x y z
N CYS A 1 5.84 1.53 -0.24
CA CYS A 1 6.47 2.74 0.26
C CYS A 1 6.15 3.05 1.70
N LEU A 2 6.43 2.55 2.77
CA LEU A 2 6.19 3.29 4.03
C LEU A 2 6.24 2.44 5.31
N ASN A 3 6.49 1.17 5.20
CA ASN A 3 6.62 0.34 6.38
C ASN A 3 7.97 0.66 7.06
N GLY A 4 7.95 1.51 8.11
CA GLY A 4 9.14 1.91 8.85
C GLY A 4 10.12 2.83 8.10
N GLN A 5 9.75 3.38 6.94
CA GLN A 5 10.62 4.28 6.19
C GLN A 5 10.67 5.66 6.85
N GLN A 6 11.89 6.11 7.09
CA GLN A 6 12.16 7.46 7.52
C GLN A 6 12.02 8.42 6.34
N VAL A 7 11.33 9.52 6.53
CA VAL A 7 11.11 10.55 5.51
C VAL A 7 11.77 11.85 5.96
N PRO A 8 12.61 12.49 5.11
CA PRO A 8 13.18 13.78 5.45
C PRO A 8 12.09 14.82 5.75
N LEU A 9 12.23 15.55 6.86
CA LEU A 9 11.29 16.58 7.27
C LEU A 9 11.09 17.62 6.17
N VAL A 10 12.15 17.98 5.45
CA VAL A 10 12.13 18.92 4.33
C VAL A 10 11.16 18.45 3.24
N ARG A 11 11.22 17.18 2.84
CA ARG A 11 10.31 16.64 1.81
C ARG A 11 8.85 16.71 2.20
N ILE A 12 8.56 16.54 3.50
CA ILE A 12 7.17 16.65 3.99
C ILE A 12 6.75 18.12 3.99
N ALA A 13 7.63 19.01 4.44
CA ALA A 13 7.37 20.44 4.45
C ALA A 13 7.10 20.99 3.04
N ASP A 14 7.95 20.63 2.07
CA ASP A 14 7.81 21.03 0.66
C ASP A 14 6.51 20.48 0.02
N ALA A 15 6.14 19.26 0.38
CA ALA A 15 4.89 18.65 -0.10
C ALA A 15 3.64 19.35 0.47
N MET A 16 3.67 19.74 1.74
CA MET A 16 2.55 20.41 2.40
C MET A 16 2.45 21.91 2.05
N TRP A 17 3.59 22.55 1.86
CA TRP A 17 3.67 24.00 1.59
C TRP A 17 4.60 24.33 0.42
N PRO A 18 4.27 23.92 -0.81
CA PRO A 18 5.18 24.03 -1.96
C PRO A 18 5.48 25.47 -2.43
N ARG A 19 4.77 26.46 -1.89
CA ARG A 19 4.91 27.89 -2.27
C ARG A 19 5.46 28.76 -1.13
N ILE A 20 5.89 28.15 -0.04
CA ILE A 20 6.34 28.86 1.15
C ILE A 20 7.86 28.67 1.28
N ASP A 21 8.54 29.68 1.84
CA ASP A 21 9.94 29.58 2.19
C ASP A 21 10.23 28.34 3.03
N SER A 22 11.32 27.64 2.69
CA SER A 22 11.65 26.34 3.27
C SER A 22 11.82 26.39 4.79
N ASP A 23 12.44 27.44 5.32
CA ASP A 23 12.66 27.59 6.76
C ASP A 23 11.35 27.83 7.51
N TYR A 24 10.44 28.58 6.89
CA TYR A 24 9.11 28.81 7.46
C TYR A 24 8.27 27.52 7.39
N ALA A 25 8.30 26.81 6.29
CA ALA A 25 7.59 25.53 6.12
C ALA A 25 8.05 24.49 7.16
N GLN A 26 9.36 24.38 7.41
CA GLN A 26 9.90 23.46 8.41
C GLN A 26 9.48 23.84 9.84
N ARG A 27 9.50 25.12 10.19
CA ARG A 27 9.00 25.60 11.50
C ARG A 27 7.51 25.31 11.68
N SER A 28 6.71 25.55 10.65
CA SER A 28 5.28 25.25 10.63
C SER A 28 5.03 23.74 10.81
N LEU A 29 5.79 22.89 10.12
CA LEU A 29 5.72 21.44 10.27
C LEU A 29 6.09 20.99 11.68
N THR A 30 7.17 21.52 12.26
CA THR A 30 7.60 21.20 13.63
C THR A 30 6.49 21.55 14.64
N THR A 31 5.87 22.71 14.49
CA THR A 31 4.73 23.12 15.34
C THR A 31 3.52 22.19 15.14
N THR A 32 3.22 21.82 13.91
CA THR A 32 2.13 20.89 13.58
C THR A 32 2.38 19.50 14.17
N LEU A 33 3.60 18.98 14.07
CA LEU A 33 4.00 17.71 14.68
C LEU A 33 3.86 17.71 16.19
N HIS A 34 4.26 18.81 16.85
CA HIS A 34 4.07 18.93 18.29
C HIS A 34 2.58 18.87 18.68
N ARG A 35 1.72 19.59 17.97
CA ARG A 35 0.27 19.57 18.18
C ARG A 35 -0.32 18.18 17.91
N LEU A 36 0.12 17.52 16.85
CA LEU A 36 -0.32 16.17 16.49
C LEU A 36 0.05 15.16 17.57
N ARG A 37 1.28 15.16 18.07
CA ARG A 37 1.71 14.31 19.19
C ARG A 37 0.85 14.52 20.43
N LYS A 38 0.55 15.78 20.75
CA LYS A 38 -0.32 16.13 21.88
C LYS A 38 -1.75 15.60 21.69
N LEU A 39 -2.28 15.63 20.48
CA LEU A 39 -3.60 15.07 20.15
C LEU A 39 -3.60 13.54 20.23
N LEU A 40 -2.52 12.89 19.84
CA LEU A 40 -2.36 11.44 19.93
C LEU A 40 -2.14 10.96 21.38
N GLY A 41 -1.77 11.86 22.28
CA GLY A 41 -1.43 11.50 23.66
C GLY A 41 -0.14 10.69 23.80
N ASP A 42 0.68 10.65 22.76
CA ASP A 42 1.89 9.84 22.71
C ASP A 42 2.97 10.51 21.84
N ASP A 43 4.00 11.03 22.51
CA ASP A 43 5.12 11.70 21.85
C ASP A 43 6.02 10.74 21.07
N SER A 44 5.99 9.44 21.42
CA SER A 44 6.82 8.41 20.78
C SER A 44 6.20 7.81 19.51
N ALA A 45 4.91 8.04 19.27
CA ALA A 45 4.20 7.53 18.10
C ALA A 45 4.79 8.07 16.78
N ILE A 46 5.23 9.33 16.79
CA ILE A 46 5.87 9.98 15.65
C ILE A 46 7.26 10.45 16.10
N THR A 47 8.31 9.84 15.59
CA THR A 47 9.67 10.17 15.94
C THR A 47 10.33 11.08 14.91
N LEU A 48 11.13 12.03 15.38
CA LEU A 48 11.97 12.90 14.55
C LEU A 48 13.40 12.79 15.04
N GLN A 49 14.26 12.13 14.25
CA GLN A 49 15.66 11.93 14.56
C GLN A 49 16.52 12.35 13.38
N SER A 50 17.52 13.17 13.60
CA SER A 50 18.46 13.64 12.55
C SER A 50 17.74 14.22 11.31
N GLY A 51 16.63 14.94 11.50
CA GLY A 51 15.85 15.51 10.40
C GLY A 51 14.98 14.50 9.62
N MET A 52 14.90 13.26 10.09
CA MET A 52 14.09 12.20 9.52
C MET A 52 12.87 11.91 10.40
N LEU A 53 11.69 11.92 9.80
CA LEU A 53 10.43 11.61 10.47
C LEU A 53 10.05 10.15 10.20
N SER A 54 9.63 9.45 11.24
CA SER A 54 9.09 8.09 11.13
C SER A 54 7.88 7.89 12.03
N LEU A 55 7.01 6.95 11.62
CA LEU A 55 5.88 6.47 12.41
C LEU A 55 6.27 5.13 13.07
N ASP A 56 5.90 4.95 14.33
CA ASP A 56 6.07 3.67 15.01
C ASP A 56 4.99 2.67 14.57
N ALA A 57 5.40 1.63 13.84
CA ALA A 57 4.47 0.61 13.32
C ALA A 57 3.75 -0.18 14.43
N ASN A 58 4.24 -0.19 15.66
CA ASN A 58 3.56 -0.83 16.78
C ASN A 58 2.42 0.02 17.35
N ARG A 59 2.39 1.31 17.02
CA ARG A 59 1.41 2.28 17.52
C ARG A 59 0.41 2.72 16.47
N PHE A 60 0.73 2.52 15.20
CA PHE A 60 -0.14 2.84 14.06
C PHE A 60 -0.49 1.58 13.30
N TRP A 61 -1.74 1.44 12.97
CA TRP A 61 -2.19 0.57 11.91
C TRP A 61 -2.52 1.43 10.68
N LEU A 62 -1.90 1.12 9.55
CA LEU A 62 -2.20 1.75 8.27
C LEU A 62 -2.60 0.67 7.26
N ASP A 63 -3.69 0.90 6.57
CA ASP A 63 -4.19 0.03 5.51
C ASP A 63 -3.16 -0.19 4.39
N LEU A 64 -2.37 0.84 4.06
CA LEU A 64 -1.25 0.72 3.13
C LEU A 64 -0.18 -0.27 3.58
N TRP A 65 0.16 -0.29 4.87
CA TRP A 65 1.14 -1.25 5.40
C TRP A 65 0.58 -2.67 5.37
N ALA A 66 -0.68 -2.82 5.76
CA ALA A 66 -1.38 -4.10 5.70
C ALA A 66 -1.48 -4.62 4.26
N LEU A 67 -1.73 -3.73 3.30
CA LEU A 67 -1.77 -4.05 1.87
C LEU A 67 -0.38 -4.45 1.34
N ASP A 68 0.68 -3.71 1.69
CA ASP A 68 2.06 -4.05 1.31
C ASP A 68 2.47 -5.42 1.85
N GLU A 69 2.13 -5.70 3.10
CA GLU A 69 2.36 -7.02 3.72
C GLU A 69 1.57 -8.12 3.00
N ALA A 70 0.29 -7.90 2.73
CA ALA A 70 -0.56 -8.88 2.02
C ALA A 70 -0.04 -9.17 0.61
N LEU A 71 0.37 -8.14 -0.14
CA LEU A 71 1.01 -8.30 -1.45
C LEU A 71 2.35 -9.07 -1.35
N GLY A 72 3.13 -8.80 -0.31
CA GLY A 72 4.37 -9.53 -0.03
C GLY A 72 4.13 -11.00 0.26
N GLN A 73 3.16 -11.31 1.11
CA GLN A 73 2.77 -12.69 1.45
C GLN A 73 2.25 -13.44 0.22
N TRP A 74 1.42 -12.80 -0.60
CA TRP A 74 0.95 -13.40 -1.84
C TRP A 74 2.10 -13.70 -2.82
N ARG A 75 3.06 -12.78 -2.98
CA ARG A 75 4.25 -13.02 -3.80
C ARG A 75 5.08 -14.18 -3.29
N ALA A 76 5.29 -14.26 -1.98
CA ALA A 76 6.05 -15.38 -1.37
C ALA A 76 5.40 -16.73 -1.65
N LEU A 77 4.07 -16.80 -1.62
CA LEU A 77 3.32 -18.03 -1.95
C LEU A 77 3.47 -18.43 -3.42
N THR A 78 3.58 -17.48 -4.34
CA THR A 78 3.58 -17.73 -5.79
C THR A 78 4.98 -17.83 -6.40
N GLN A 79 6.05 -17.66 -5.60
CA GLN A 79 7.41 -17.82 -6.08
C GLN A 79 7.72 -19.31 -6.39
N PRO A 80 8.49 -19.62 -7.46
CA PRO A 80 8.81 -20.99 -7.86
C PRO A 80 9.49 -21.81 -6.76
N ALA A 81 10.25 -21.18 -5.86
CA ALA A 81 10.89 -21.84 -4.73
C ALA A 81 9.91 -22.34 -3.65
N ALA A 82 8.69 -21.81 -3.59
CA ALA A 82 7.64 -22.22 -2.66
C ALA A 82 6.81 -23.41 -3.19
N VAL A 83 6.94 -23.74 -4.47
CA VAL A 83 6.26 -24.87 -5.13
C VAL A 83 7.03 -26.17 -4.90
N THR A 84 7.45 -26.45 -3.68
CA THR A 84 7.98 -27.77 -3.32
C THR A 84 6.84 -28.69 -2.91
N THR A 85 6.85 -29.89 -3.44
CA THR A 85 5.98 -31.01 -3.07
C THR A 85 6.25 -31.46 -1.62
N GLY A 86 5.63 -30.76 -0.66
CA GLY A 86 5.72 -31.02 0.77
C GLY A 86 4.46 -30.58 1.51
N PRO A 87 4.34 -30.79 2.82
CA PRO A 87 3.19 -30.38 3.62
C PRO A 87 2.95 -28.86 3.66
N GLY A 88 3.77 -28.05 2.93
CA GLY A 88 3.59 -26.64 2.67
C GLY A 88 3.27 -26.33 1.21
N ALA A 89 2.85 -27.32 0.41
CA ALA A 89 2.44 -27.10 -0.98
C ALA A 89 1.34 -26.03 -1.06
N LEU A 90 1.47 -25.17 -2.04
CA LEU A 90 0.51 -24.10 -2.33
C LEU A 90 -0.87 -24.72 -2.52
N THR A 91 -1.70 -24.66 -1.50
CA THR A 91 -3.09 -25.12 -1.64
C THR A 91 -3.89 -24.01 -2.33
N HIS A 92 -4.82 -24.40 -3.16
CA HIS A 92 -5.78 -23.48 -3.77
C HIS A 92 -6.41 -22.55 -2.73
N GLU A 93 -6.79 -23.09 -1.59
CA GLU A 93 -7.40 -22.35 -0.50
C GLU A 93 -6.45 -21.28 0.10
N ALA A 94 -5.15 -21.56 0.21
CA ALA A 94 -4.17 -20.59 0.68
C ALA A 94 -4.04 -19.40 -0.33
N LEU A 95 -4.05 -19.72 -1.63
CA LEU A 95 -3.99 -18.72 -2.69
C LEU A 95 -5.26 -17.84 -2.70
N LEU A 96 -6.44 -18.45 -2.59
CA LEU A 96 -7.71 -17.71 -2.48
C LEU A 96 -7.71 -16.78 -1.26
N ARG A 97 -7.36 -17.29 -0.08
CA ARG A 97 -7.30 -16.47 1.14
C ARG A 97 -6.34 -15.29 1.01
N ALA A 98 -5.17 -15.51 0.43
CA ALA A 98 -4.20 -14.44 0.21
C ALA A 98 -4.71 -13.40 -0.79
N THR A 99 -5.37 -13.85 -1.87
CA THR A 99 -6.00 -12.98 -2.87
C THR A 99 -7.12 -12.16 -2.25
N ASP A 100 -8.02 -12.78 -1.53
CA ASP A 100 -9.12 -12.12 -0.82
C ASP A 100 -8.63 -11.08 0.19
N ARG A 101 -7.53 -11.37 0.89
CA ARG A 101 -6.93 -10.42 1.85
C ARG A 101 -6.50 -9.13 1.15
N VAL A 102 -5.82 -9.24 0.01
CA VAL A 102 -5.40 -8.06 -0.78
C VAL A 102 -6.61 -7.28 -1.26
N MET A 103 -7.63 -7.95 -1.82
CA MET A 103 -8.82 -7.29 -2.35
C MET A 103 -9.65 -6.60 -1.26
N ARG A 104 -9.72 -7.15 -0.05
CA ARG A 104 -10.39 -6.47 1.08
C ARG A 104 -9.66 -5.24 1.58
N LEU A 105 -8.34 -5.20 1.46
CA LEU A 105 -7.53 -4.05 1.91
C LEU A 105 -7.52 -2.91 0.88
N TYR A 106 -7.58 -3.23 -0.41
CA TYR A 106 -7.65 -2.23 -1.45
C TYR A 106 -9.11 -1.80 -1.70
N ARG A 107 -9.46 -0.62 -1.21
CA ARG A 107 -10.83 -0.07 -1.31
C ARG A 107 -10.97 1.05 -2.35
N GLY A 108 -9.94 1.25 -3.18
CA GLY A 108 -9.93 2.31 -4.18
C GLY A 108 -8.63 3.13 -4.18
N PRO A 109 -8.61 4.22 -4.94
CA PRO A 109 -7.43 5.07 -5.07
C PRO A 109 -6.96 5.67 -3.73
N LEU A 110 -5.65 5.74 -3.55
CA LEU A 110 -5.05 6.36 -2.37
C LEU A 110 -5.54 7.81 -2.20
N LEU A 111 -6.05 8.16 -1.01
CA LEU A 111 -6.56 9.48 -0.66
C LEU A 111 -7.54 10.02 -1.72
N GLN A 112 -8.56 9.26 -2.02
CA GLN A 112 -9.52 9.53 -3.10
C GLN A 112 -10.19 10.91 -2.98
N GLN A 113 -10.36 11.42 -1.76
CA GLN A 113 -10.99 12.72 -1.52
C GLN A 113 -10.04 13.91 -1.73
N ASP A 114 -8.74 13.66 -1.77
CA ASP A 114 -7.68 14.68 -1.84
C ASP A 114 -7.05 14.71 -3.23
N LEU A 115 -7.86 14.96 -4.26
CA LEU A 115 -7.41 14.92 -5.67
C LEU A 115 -6.40 16.01 -6.01
N ASP A 116 -6.47 17.15 -5.33
CA ASP A 116 -5.67 18.36 -5.61
C ASP A 116 -4.25 18.30 -5.02
N LEU A 117 -3.94 17.29 -4.22
CA LEU A 117 -2.62 17.14 -3.61
C LEU A 117 -1.61 16.57 -4.62
N ALA A 118 -0.79 17.43 -5.20
CA ALA A 118 0.19 17.05 -6.22
C ALA A 118 1.14 15.91 -5.78
N TRP A 119 1.52 15.86 -4.50
CA TRP A 119 2.41 14.82 -3.96
C TRP A 119 1.76 13.43 -3.86
N VAL A 120 0.42 13.34 -3.90
CA VAL A 120 -0.31 12.06 -3.86
C VAL A 120 -0.40 11.41 -5.24
N ALA A 121 -0.30 12.18 -6.32
CA ALA A 121 -0.54 11.69 -7.67
C ALA A 121 0.35 10.49 -8.05
N ALA A 122 1.67 10.62 -7.86
CA ALA A 122 2.61 9.54 -8.17
C ALA A 122 2.44 8.30 -7.25
N PRO A 123 2.36 8.41 -5.92
CA PRO A 123 2.03 7.27 -5.05
C PRO A 123 0.70 6.59 -5.38
N ARG A 124 -0.33 7.35 -5.73
CA ARG A 124 -1.64 6.82 -6.14
C ARG A 124 -1.52 5.97 -7.40
N GLN A 125 -0.85 6.49 -8.42
CA GLN A 125 -0.63 5.76 -9.67
C GLN A 125 0.21 4.49 -9.46
N GLN A 126 1.27 4.58 -8.65
CA GLN A 126 2.10 3.42 -8.31
C GLN A 126 1.32 2.33 -7.56
N LEU A 127 0.50 2.72 -6.58
CA LEU A 127 -0.34 1.78 -5.84
C LEU A 127 -1.36 1.10 -6.77
N HIS A 128 -2.03 1.90 -7.60
CA HIS A 128 -2.98 1.40 -8.58
C HIS A 128 -2.33 0.38 -9.54
N ALA A 129 -1.22 0.74 -10.16
CA ALA A 129 -0.48 -0.17 -11.05
C ALA A 129 -0.06 -1.48 -10.37
N ARG A 130 0.37 -1.42 -9.10
CA ARG A 130 0.73 -2.61 -8.31
C ARG A 130 -0.48 -3.53 -8.07
N VAL A 131 -1.65 -2.95 -7.79
CA VAL A 131 -2.88 -3.73 -7.56
C VAL A 131 -3.37 -4.35 -8.87
N ILE A 132 -3.38 -3.61 -9.97
CA ILE A 132 -3.74 -4.16 -11.30
C ILE A 132 -2.80 -5.31 -11.70
N HIS A 133 -1.49 -5.11 -11.54
CA HIS A 133 -0.52 -6.18 -11.79
C HIS A 133 -0.75 -7.41 -10.89
N PHE A 134 -1.07 -7.20 -9.61
CA PHE A 134 -1.43 -8.28 -8.70
C PHE A 134 -2.65 -9.04 -9.21
N ILE A 135 -3.74 -8.35 -9.58
CA ILE A 135 -4.98 -8.97 -10.06
C ILE A 135 -4.69 -9.89 -11.26
N GLY A 136 -4.00 -9.39 -12.29
CA GLY A 136 -3.65 -10.20 -13.46
C GLY A 136 -2.76 -11.40 -13.13
N SER A 137 -1.81 -11.23 -12.20
CA SER A 137 -0.93 -12.34 -11.77
C SER A 137 -1.68 -13.36 -10.91
N ALA A 138 -2.58 -12.91 -10.04
CA ALA A 138 -3.39 -13.76 -9.18
C ALA A 138 -4.41 -14.56 -10.00
N ALA A 139 -5.06 -13.94 -10.97
CA ALA A 139 -5.97 -14.63 -11.89
C ALA A 139 -5.27 -15.78 -12.62
N LYS A 140 -4.08 -15.51 -13.21
CA LYS A 140 -3.27 -16.56 -13.86
C LYS A 140 -2.87 -17.70 -12.92
N SER A 141 -2.64 -17.40 -11.65
CA SER A 141 -2.28 -18.42 -10.64
C SER A 141 -3.51 -19.24 -10.21
N LEU A 142 -4.67 -18.61 -10.07
CA LEU A 142 -5.93 -19.26 -9.77
C LEU A 142 -6.38 -20.16 -10.93
N GLU A 143 -6.27 -19.70 -12.16
CA GLU A 143 -6.61 -20.45 -13.36
C GLU A 143 -5.85 -21.78 -13.47
N ARG A 144 -4.55 -21.77 -13.11
CA ARG A 144 -3.70 -22.99 -13.13
C ARG A 144 -3.99 -23.98 -12.01
N GLY A 145 -4.46 -23.51 -10.86
CA GLY A 145 -4.56 -24.34 -9.64
C GLY A 145 -5.97 -24.64 -9.17
N ALA A 146 -6.98 -23.90 -9.60
CA ALA A 146 -8.26 -23.87 -8.91
C ALA A 146 -9.51 -23.92 -9.76
N GLY A 147 -9.42 -23.42 -10.92
CA GLY A 147 -10.54 -23.34 -11.83
C GLY A 147 -10.78 -21.93 -12.37
N PRO A 148 -11.42 -21.83 -13.54
CA PRO A 148 -11.60 -20.57 -14.25
C PRO A 148 -12.58 -19.61 -13.57
N GLU A 149 -13.45 -20.09 -12.69
CA GLU A 149 -14.50 -19.27 -12.08
C GLU A 149 -13.94 -18.22 -11.10
N ASP A 150 -12.99 -18.61 -10.24
CA ASP A 150 -12.36 -17.70 -9.28
C ASP A 150 -11.48 -16.68 -9.99
N ALA A 151 -10.75 -17.11 -11.02
CA ALA A 151 -9.98 -16.22 -11.87
C ALA A 151 -10.86 -15.19 -12.59
N SER A 152 -11.97 -15.64 -13.17
CA SER A 152 -12.93 -14.78 -13.87
C SER A 152 -13.56 -13.75 -12.94
N ARG A 153 -13.96 -14.13 -11.72
CA ARG A 153 -14.49 -13.21 -10.71
C ARG A 153 -13.46 -12.14 -10.32
N LEU A 154 -12.20 -12.55 -10.14
CA LEU A 154 -11.13 -11.62 -9.79
C LEU A 154 -10.85 -10.62 -10.91
N LEU A 155 -10.82 -11.09 -12.18
CA LEU A 155 -10.64 -10.21 -13.34
C LEU A 155 -11.81 -9.24 -13.48
N HIS A 156 -13.04 -9.71 -13.31
CA HIS A 156 -14.22 -8.86 -13.34
C HIS A 156 -14.15 -7.72 -12.31
N HIS A 157 -13.77 -8.06 -11.09
CA HIS A 157 -13.54 -7.06 -10.04
C HIS A 157 -12.39 -6.10 -10.39
N GLY A 158 -11.34 -6.60 -11.03
CA GLY A 158 -10.26 -5.75 -11.55
C GLY A 158 -10.72 -4.75 -12.60
N LEU A 159 -11.63 -5.16 -13.50
CA LEU A 159 -12.22 -4.29 -14.51
C LEU A 159 -13.20 -3.25 -13.91
N GLU A 160 -13.80 -3.54 -12.75
CA GLU A 160 -14.56 -2.52 -12.00
C GLU A 160 -13.63 -1.44 -11.43
N ILE A 161 -12.40 -1.81 -11.03
CA ILE A 161 -11.37 -0.89 -10.52
C ILE A 161 -10.76 -0.07 -11.67
N ASP A 162 -10.44 -0.71 -12.79
CA ASP A 162 -9.84 -0.09 -13.98
C ASP A 162 -10.43 -0.68 -15.27
N PRO A 163 -11.52 -0.09 -15.80
CA PRO A 163 -12.16 -0.57 -17.02
C PRO A 163 -11.29 -0.46 -18.28
N LEU A 164 -10.21 0.33 -18.23
CA LEU A 164 -9.32 0.56 -19.38
C LEU A 164 -8.03 -0.27 -19.31
N SER A 165 -7.91 -1.14 -18.31
CA SER A 165 -6.71 -1.96 -18.17
C SER A 165 -6.68 -3.12 -19.16
N GLU A 166 -5.98 -2.94 -20.27
CA GLU A 166 -5.79 -4.01 -21.29
C GLU A 166 -5.15 -5.29 -20.72
N SER A 167 -4.42 -5.18 -19.61
CA SER A 167 -3.76 -6.31 -18.97
C SER A 167 -4.70 -7.29 -18.28
N LEU A 168 -5.97 -6.94 -18.11
CA LEU A 168 -7.01 -7.75 -17.46
C LEU A 168 -7.98 -8.44 -18.46
N TYR A 169 -7.82 -8.15 -19.75
CA TYR A 169 -8.51 -8.84 -20.83
C TYR A 169 -7.66 -10.00 -21.37
#